data_8c0e0cc9819be0885530cddee05151c9
#
_entry.id   8c0e0cc9819be0885530cddee05151c9
#
_cell.length_a   1.000
_cell.length_b   1.000
_cell.length_c   1.000
_cell.angle_alpha   90.00
_cell.angle_beta   90.00
_cell.angle_gamma   90.00
#
_symmetry.space_group_name_H-M   'P 1'
#
loop_
_entity.id
_entity.type
_entity.pdbx_description
1 polymer ?
#
loop_
_entity_poly.entity_id
_entity_poly.type
_entity_poly.pdbx_seq_one_letter_code
_entity_poly.pdbx_strand_id
1 'polypeptide(L)'
;MEYKILQPERRGSLLLVTINRPESMNALNTAFFDEMDHLIANDAADPGLTAIIITGAGKAFIAGADIAEMVNKTPAEAEAFSIRGQATFRSISTTAVPVIAAINGFALGGGLELALACDFRIASNNAKFGQPEVNLGLIPGYAGTQRLPRLIGMGDALYMLTTGEMLTAADALRIGLVQKVTEPEQLMEEVLRIAGVIASKGPDAVKLVKFVTRQGYQVSLAQGSQLEAQSFSQLFGKQGTEGMKAFLEKRKPQW
;
A
#
# COMPACT_ATOMS: atom_id res chain seq x y z
N MET A 1 -5.82 16.08 14.77
CA MET A 1 -6.91 15.07 15.00
C MET A 1 -6.41 14.08 16.03
N GLU A 2 -7.26 13.60 16.94
CA GLU A 2 -6.94 12.45 17.80
C GLU A 2 -7.33 11.17 17.05
N TYR A 3 -6.37 10.26 16.89
CA TYR A 3 -6.58 8.97 16.23
C TYR A 3 -7.24 7.98 17.18
N LYS A 4 -8.31 7.31 16.75
CA LYS A 4 -9.03 6.27 17.49
C LYS A 4 -8.82 4.88 16.92
N ILE A 5 -8.65 4.81 15.59
CA ILE A 5 -8.49 3.58 14.83
C ILE A 5 -7.04 3.41 14.37
N LEU A 6 -6.42 4.48 13.89
CA LEU A 6 -5.03 4.43 13.46
C LEU A 6 -4.08 4.73 14.62
N GLN A 7 -3.00 3.98 14.69
CA GLN A 7 -1.91 4.21 15.64
C GLN A 7 -0.63 4.50 14.86
N PRO A 8 -0.37 5.78 14.48
CA PRO A 8 0.87 6.15 13.85
C PRO A 8 2.00 6.20 14.87
N GLU A 9 3.12 5.57 14.54
CA GLU A 9 4.35 5.56 15.33
C GLU A 9 5.53 6.00 14.46
N ARG A 10 6.23 7.06 14.86
CA ARG A 10 7.45 7.48 14.17
C ARG A 10 8.65 6.67 14.66
N ARG A 11 9.34 6.00 13.75
CA ARG A 11 10.57 5.25 14.01
C ARG A 11 11.72 5.79 13.14
N GLY A 12 12.40 6.83 13.62
CA GLY A 12 13.40 7.54 12.84
C GLY A 12 12.79 8.16 11.58
N SER A 13 13.24 7.74 10.39
CA SER A 13 12.68 8.19 9.10
C SER A 13 11.51 7.34 8.60
N LEU A 14 11.01 6.38 9.38
CA LEU A 14 9.90 5.51 9.03
C LEU A 14 8.63 5.92 9.78
N LEU A 15 7.48 5.79 9.15
CA LEU A 15 6.16 5.91 9.77
C LEU A 15 5.49 4.52 9.76
N LEU A 16 5.31 3.94 10.96
CA LEU A 16 4.52 2.73 11.15
C LEU A 16 3.09 3.11 11.51
N VAL A 17 2.13 2.60 10.76
CA VAL A 17 0.69 2.83 10.98
C VAL A 17 0.04 1.49 11.28
N THR A 18 -0.42 1.30 12.51
CA THR A 18 -1.20 0.13 12.90
C THR A 18 -2.68 0.46 12.88
N ILE A 19 -3.46 -0.30 12.15
CA ILE A 19 -4.92 -0.23 12.15
C ILE A 19 -5.41 -1.03 13.35
N ASN A 20 -6.02 -0.37 14.32
CA ASN A 20 -6.34 -0.95 15.63
C ASN A 20 -7.84 -0.92 15.94
N ARG A 21 -8.56 -1.84 15.30
CA ARG A 21 -9.97 -2.15 15.55
C ARG A 21 -10.18 -3.67 15.55
N PRO A 22 -9.43 -4.42 16.40
CA PRO A 22 -9.32 -5.87 16.33
C PRO A 22 -10.65 -6.59 16.63
N GLU A 23 -11.55 -5.99 17.42
CA GLU A 23 -12.90 -6.50 17.71
C GLU A 23 -13.78 -6.63 16.48
N SER A 24 -13.53 -5.81 15.46
CA SER A 24 -14.19 -5.86 14.16
C SER A 24 -13.25 -6.34 13.04
N MET A 25 -12.19 -7.08 13.37
CA MET A 25 -11.18 -7.57 12.41
C MET A 25 -10.62 -6.42 11.54
N ASN A 26 -10.50 -5.24 12.10
CA ASN A 26 -10.03 -4.01 11.46
C ASN A 26 -10.89 -3.56 10.26
N ALA A 27 -12.18 -3.91 10.22
CA ALA A 27 -13.07 -3.55 9.13
C ALA A 27 -13.14 -2.03 8.91
N LEU A 28 -13.12 -1.62 7.64
CA LEU A 28 -13.09 -0.23 7.20
C LEU A 28 -14.45 0.44 7.43
N ASN A 29 -14.46 1.53 8.15
CA ASN A 29 -15.61 2.37 8.42
C ASN A 29 -15.32 3.84 8.08
N THR A 30 -16.32 4.70 8.24
CA THR A 30 -16.18 6.13 7.95
C THR A 30 -15.04 6.78 8.75
N ALA A 31 -14.88 6.43 10.04
CA ALA A 31 -13.82 6.97 10.88
C ALA A 31 -12.41 6.56 10.39
N PHE A 32 -12.25 5.34 9.87
CA PHE A 32 -10.99 4.92 9.25
C PHE A 32 -10.60 5.84 8.08
N PHE A 33 -11.56 6.17 7.20
CA PHE A 33 -11.29 7.05 6.06
C PHE A 33 -10.95 8.47 6.50
N ASP A 34 -11.65 9.02 7.51
CA ASP A 34 -11.35 10.33 8.08
C ASP A 34 -9.93 10.40 8.66
N GLU A 35 -9.56 9.40 9.43
CA GLU A 35 -8.25 9.33 10.06
C GLU A 35 -7.13 9.09 9.03
N MET A 36 -7.35 8.22 8.04
CA MET A 36 -6.36 7.94 7.00
C MET A 36 -6.13 9.16 6.11
N ASP A 37 -7.19 9.88 5.72
CA ASP A 37 -7.08 11.11 4.93
C ASP A 37 -6.27 12.17 5.71
N HIS A 38 -6.55 12.31 7.03
CA HIS A 38 -5.78 13.22 7.89
C HIS A 38 -4.31 12.80 8.00
N LEU A 39 -4.04 11.51 8.23
CA LEU A 39 -2.68 10.96 8.33
C LEU A 39 -1.87 11.22 7.06
N ILE A 40 -2.45 10.94 5.89
CA ILE A 40 -1.76 11.17 4.62
C ILE A 40 -1.49 12.65 4.37
N ALA A 41 -2.43 13.53 4.74
CA ALA A 41 -2.28 14.97 4.54
C ALA A 41 -1.26 15.63 5.50
N ASN A 42 -1.02 15.03 6.67
CA ASN A 42 -0.20 15.65 7.73
C ASN A 42 1.04 14.80 8.04
N ASP A 43 0.86 13.60 8.63
CA ASP A 43 1.98 12.78 9.11
C ASP A 43 2.83 12.21 7.96
N ALA A 44 2.17 11.77 6.87
CA ALA A 44 2.86 11.23 5.70
C ALA A 44 3.48 12.32 4.79
N ALA A 45 3.12 13.59 5.00
CA ALA A 45 3.69 14.71 4.27
C ALA A 45 5.03 15.20 4.85
N ASP A 46 5.47 14.67 5.99
CA ASP A 46 6.78 14.99 6.59
C ASP A 46 7.92 14.71 5.60
N PRO A 47 8.72 15.73 5.21
CA PRO A 47 9.81 15.58 4.25
C PRO A 47 10.93 14.64 4.73
N GLY A 48 11.05 14.43 6.04
CA GLY A 48 12.02 13.52 6.65
C GLY A 48 11.63 12.05 6.60
N LEU A 49 10.43 11.70 6.03
CA LEU A 49 10.04 10.32 5.81
C LEU A 49 10.75 9.70 4.62
N THR A 50 11.10 8.41 4.77
CA THR A 50 11.68 7.58 3.72
C THR A 50 10.79 6.40 3.34
N ALA A 51 9.92 5.93 4.23
CA ALA A 51 8.90 4.91 3.94
C ALA A 51 7.77 4.95 4.98
N ILE A 52 6.60 4.44 4.56
CA ILE A 52 5.42 4.21 5.40
C ILE A 52 5.15 2.70 5.43
N ILE A 53 4.83 2.18 6.60
CA ILE A 53 4.44 0.78 6.80
C ILE A 53 3.02 0.78 7.34
N ILE A 54 2.12 0.00 6.73
CA ILE A 54 0.74 -0.18 7.21
C ILE A 54 0.56 -1.64 7.60
N THR A 55 0.03 -1.89 8.80
CA THR A 55 -0.28 -3.22 9.33
C THR A 55 -1.59 -3.20 10.14
N GLY A 56 -2.13 -4.36 10.49
CA GLY A 56 -3.30 -4.49 11.34
C GLY A 56 -2.97 -5.01 12.73
N ALA A 57 -3.72 -4.59 13.73
CA ALA A 57 -3.67 -5.20 15.06
C ALA A 57 -4.41 -6.55 15.09
N GLY A 58 -3.95 -7.48 15.91
CA GLY A 58 -4.61 -8.78 16.12
C GLY A 58 -4.48 -9.73 14.93
N LYS A 59 -5.59 -10.42 14.59
CA LYS A 59 -5.62 -11.55 13.65
C LYS A 59 -5.81 -11.15 12.18
N ALA A 60 -6.09 -9.90 11.90
CA ALA A 60 -6.36 -9.41 10.54
C ALA A 60 -5.48 -8.21 10.21
N PHE A 61 -5.07 -8.12 8.96
CA PHE A 61 -4.71 -6.85 8.36
C PHE A 61 -5.99 -6.00 8.30
N ILE A 62 -6.94 -6.38 7.46
CA ILE A 62 -8.29 -5.82 7.37
C ILE A 62 -9.20 -6.88 6.74
N ALA A 63 -10.31 -7.23 7.39
CA ALA A 63 -11.23 -8.26 6.91
C ALA A 63 -12.45 -7.70 6.12
N GLY A 64 -12.31 -6.55 5.48
CA GLY A 64 -13.33 -5.97 4.61
C GLY A 64 -13.82 -4.60 5.04
N ALA A 65 -14.92 -4.15 4.45
CA ALA A 65 -15.64 -2.94 4.86
C ALA A 65 -16.65 -3.27 5.98
N ASP A 66 -16.99 -2.27 6.78
CA ASP A 66 -18.01 -2.42 7.83
C ASP A 66 -19.41 -2.49 7.19
N ILE A 67 -19.95 -3.71 7.11
CA ILE A 67 -21.24 -3.98 6.47
C ILE A 67 -22.40 -3.26 7.19
N ALA A 68 -22.27 -3.03 8.51
CA ALA A 68 -23.31 -2.32 9.27
C ALA A 68 -23.45 -0.85 8.81
N GLU A 69 -22.36 -0.21 8.36
CA GLU A 69 -22.42 1.13 7.79
C GLU A 69 -22.96 1.14 6.33
N MET A 70 -22.98 -0.01 5.66
CA MET A 70 -23.32 -0.09 4.25
C MET A 70 -24.75 -0.51 3.97
N VAL A 71 -25.33 -1.38 4.79
CA VAL A 71 -26.56 -2.14 4.51
C VAL A 71 -27.78 -1.26 4.20
N ASN A 72 -27.83 -0.06 4.76
CA ASN A 72 -28.99 0.85 4.57
C ASN A 72 -28.71 2.00 3.58
N LYS A 73 -27.57 1.98 2.87
CA LYS A 73 -27.25 3.04 1.92
C LYS A 73 -28.13 2.96 0.67
N THR A 74 -28.60 4.10 0.23
CA THR A 74 -29.18 4.27 -1.12
C THR A 74 -28.08 4.09 -2.18
N PRO A 75 -28.44 3.83 -3.46
CA PRO A 75 -27.45 3.75 -4.54
C PRO A 75 -26.53 4.98 -4.62
N ALA A 76 -27.06 6.18 -4.47
CA ALA A 76 -26.27 7.41 -4.51
C ALA A 76 -25.29 7.53 -3.33
N GLU A 77 -25.70 7.13 -2.11
CA GLU A 77 -24.83 7.12 -0.93
C GLU A 77 -23.76 6.03 -1.05
N ALA A 78 -24.10 4.87 -1.63
CA ALA A 78 -23.15 3.79 -1.89
C ALA A 78 -22.09 4.22 -2.91
N GLU A 79 -22.47 4.93 -3.98
CA GLU A 79 -21.54 5.50 -4.97
C GLU A 79 -20.61 6.52 -4.30
N ALA A 80 -21.16 7.46 -3.52
CA ALA A 80 -20.35 8.46 -2.79
C ALA A 80 -19.35 7.81 -1.81
N PHE A 81 -19.77 6.75 -1.11
CA PHE A 81 -18.93 5.96 -0.21
C PHE A 81 -17.78 5.26 -0.96
N SER A 82 -18.09 4.67 -2.11
CA SER A 82 -17.09 4.06 -2.99
C SER A 82 -16.07 5.10 -3.51
N ILE A 83 -16.55 6.23 -4.03
CA ILE A 83 -15.71 7.33 -4.53
C ILE A 83 -14.76 7.83 -3.43
N ARG A 84 -15.27 8.00 -2.22
CA ARG A 84 -14.46 8.42 -1.06
C ARG A 84 -13.34 7.42 -0.78
N GLY A 85 -13.66 6.13 -0.65
CA GLY A 85 -12.65 5.10 -0.40
C GLY A 85 -11.61 5.01 -1.51
N GLN A 86 -12.03 5.16 -2.77
CA GLN A 86 -11.11 5.23 -3.91
C GLN A 86 -10.18 6.45 -3.83
N ALA A 87 -10.68 7.60 -3.38
CA ALA A 87 -9.87 8.82 -3.20
C ALA A 87 -8.82 8.63 -2.10
N THR A 88 -9.22 8.11 -0.92
CA THR A 88 -8.30 7.78 0.17
C THR A 88 -7.22 6.78 -0.28
N PHE A 89 -7.60 5.71 -0.98
CA PHE A 89 -6.62 4.72 -1.45
C PHE A 89 -5.73 5.26 -2.59
N ARG A 90 -6.24 6.20 -3.37
CA ARG A 90 -5.41 6.94 -4.33
C ARG A 90 -4.37 7.78 -3.60
N SER A 91 -4.74 8.51 -2.54
CA SER A 91 -3.81 9.36 -1.78
C SER A 91 -2.66 8.53 -1.21
N ILE A 92 -2.93 7.32 -0.67
CA ILE A 92 -1.89 6.36 -0.24
C ILE A 92 -0.95 6.01 -1.41
N SER A 93 -1.53 5.68 -2.58
CA SER A 93 -0.73 5.30 -3.76
C SER A 93 0.17 6.43 -4.26
N THR A 94 -0.24 7.68 -4.07
CA THR A 94 0.45 8.88 -4.59
C THR A 94 1.34 9.57 -3.56
N THR A 95 1.48 9.04 -2.33
CA THR A 95 2.48 9.54 -1.38
C THR A 95 3.87 9.59 -2.01
N ALA A 96 4.67 10.56 -1.62
CA ALA A 96 6.01 10.73 -2.18
C ALA A 96 6.92 9.53 -1.88
N VAL A 97 6.80 8.96 -0.68
CA VAL A 97 7.64 7.84 -0.23
C VAL A 97 6.96 6.48 -0.44
N PRO A 98 7.71 5.38 -0.55
CA PRO A 98 7.15 4.03 -0.62
C PRO A 98 6.25 3.70 0.56
N VAL A 99 5.13 3.02 0.27
CA VAL A 99 4.19 2.49 1.27
C VAL A 99 4.21 0.96 1.19
N ILE A 100 4.50 0.32 2.31
CA ILE A 100 4.63 -1.13 2.46
C ILE A 100 3.42 -1.64 3.23
N ALA A 101 2.67 -2.59 2.67
CA ALA A 101 1.67 -3.32 3.43
C ALA A 101 2.31 -4.55 4.10
N ALA A 102 2.29 -4.57 5.43
CA ALA A 102 2.69 -5.71 6.24
C ALA A 102 1.44 -6.53 6.61
N ILE A 103 1.19 -7.59 5.85
CA ILE A 103 -0.05 -8.36 5.93
C ILE A 103 0.08 -9.44 7.00
N ASN A 104 -0.39 -9.14 8.20
CA ASN A 104 -0.29 -9.99 9.38
C ASN A 104 -1.37 -11.10 9.47
N GLY A 105 -2.39 -11.07 8.61
CA GLY A 105 -3.50 -12.02 8.64
C GLY A 105 -4.47 -11.81 7.48
N PHE A 106 -5.77 -11.78 7.76
CA PHE A 106 -6.80 -11.60 6.73
C PHE A 106 -6.68 -10.24 6.03
N ALA A 107 -6.58 -10.26 4.71
CA ALA A 107 -6.67 -9.11 3.80
C ALA A 107 -7.80 -9.38 2.79
N LEU A 108 -9.04 -9.02 3.17
CA LEU A 108 -10.23 -9.37 2.42
C LEU A 108 -10.98 -8.11 1.96
N GLY A 109 -11.58 -8.17 0.77
CA GLY A 109 -12.38 -7.07 0.24
C GLY A 109 -11.63 -5.73 0.28
N GLY A 110 -12.23 -4.73 0.92
CA GLY A 110 -11.59 -3.42 1.11
C GLY A 110 -10.19 -3.48 1.72
N GLY A 111 -9.90 -4.51 2.53
CA GLY A 111 -8.57 -4.74 3.09
C GLY A 111 -7.54 -5.15 2.04
N LEU A 112 -7.91 -6.01 1.11
CA LEU A 112 -7.05 -6.33 -0.03
C LEU A 112 -6.93 -5.10 -0.94
N GLU A 113 -8.01 -4.33 -1.13
CA GLU A 113 -7.97 -3.10 -1.94
C GLU A 113 -7.02 -2.04 -1.37
N LEU A 114 -6.96 -1.89 -0.04
CA LEU A 114 -5.95 -1.05 0.62
C LEU A 114 -4.53 -1.60 0.40
N ALA A 115 -4.34 -2.90 0.56
CA ALA A 115 -3.05 -3.54 0.30
C ALA A 115 -2.58 -3.35 -1.15
N LEU A 116 -3.51 -3.39 -2.12
CA LEU A 116 -3.26 -3.10 -3.54
C LEU A 116 -2.94 -1.61 -3.80
N ALA A 117 -3.36 -0.71 -2.92
CA ALA A 117 -3.01 0.70 -3.00
C ALA A 117 -1.58 0.98 -2.51
N CYS A 118 -1.02 0.14 -1.66
CA CYS A 118 0.39 0.19 -1.26
C CYS A 118 1.32 -0.16 -2.43
N ASP A 119 2.60 0.22 -2.33
CA ASP A 119 3.57 -0.03 -3.39
C ASP A 119 3.94 -1.52 -3.51
N PHE A 120 4.15 -2.19 -2.38
CA PHE A 120 4.35 -3.63 -2.32
C PHE A 120 3.88 -4.21 -0.98
N ARG A 121 3.77 -5.51 -0.92
CA ARG A 121 3.16 -6.29 0.16
C ARG A 121 4.11 -7.37 0.62
N ILE A 122 4.27 -7.49 1.95
CA ILE A 122 4.98 -8.58 2.61
C ILE A 122 3.96 -9.24 3.52
N ALA A 123 3.85 -10.54 3.47
CA ALA A 123 2.81 -11.29 4.15
C ALA A 123 3.36 -12.28 5.16
N SER A 124 2.62 -12.49 6.22
CA SER A 124 2.76 -13.66 7.05
C SER A 124 2.29 -14.92 6.31
N ASN A 125 2.87 -16.09 6.57
CA ASN A 125 2.50 -17.35 5.93
C ASN A 125 1.07 -17.80 6.30
N ASN A 126 0.50 -17.30 7.39
CA ASN A 126 -0.88 -17.53 7.80
C ASN A 126 -1.88 -16.54 7.17
N ALA A 127 -1.41 -15.55 6.41
CA ALA A 127 -2.27 -14.57 5.77
C ALA A 127 -3.20 -15.21 4.72
N LYS A 128 -4.40 -14.61 4.58
CA LYS A 128 -5.41 -14.99 3.60
C LYS A 128 -5.83 -13.77 2.80
N PHE A 129 -6.01 -13.95 1.51
CA PHE A 129 -6.32 -12.90 0.55
C PHE A 129 -7.60 -13.24 -0.20
N GLY A 130 -8.47 -12.27 -0.45
CA GLY A 130 -9.68 -12.51 -1.22
C GLY A 130 -10.45 -11.24 -1.54
N GLN A 131 -11.34 -11.35 -2.53
CA GLN A 131 -12.34 -10.34 -2.89
C GLN A 131 -13.73 -11.03 -2.82
N PRO A 132 -14.26 -11.22 -1.58
CA PRO A 132 -15.46 -12.03 -1.37
C PRO A 132 -16.77 -11.27 -1.59
N GLU A 133 -16.74 -10.05 -2.16
CA GLU A 133 -17.89 -9.16 -2.32
C GLU A 133 -19.05 -9.81 -3.07
N VAL A 134 -18.76 -10.68 -4.04
CA VAL A 134 -19.77 -11.41 -4.81
C VAL A 134 -20.63 -12.35 -3.94
N ASN A 135 -20.12 -12.82 -2.80
CA ASN A 135 -20.89 -13.60 -1.83
C ASN A 135 -22.02 -12.78 -1.17
N LEU A 136 -21.91 -11.44 -1.23
CA LEU A 136 -22.91 -10.50 -0.75
C LEU A 136 -23.73 -9.87 -1.88
N GLY A 137 -23.55 -10.34 -3.13
CA GLY A 137 -24.17 -9.73 -4.30
C GLY A 137 -23.59 -8.35 -4.65
N LEU A 138 -22.35 -8.08 -4.23
CA LEU A 138 -21.65 -6.82 -4.47
C LEU A 138 -20.39 -7.05 -5.34
N ILE A 139 -19.78 -5.96 -5.76
CA ILE A 139 -18.44 -5.94 -6.36
C ILE A 139 -17.49 -5.13 -5.46
N PRO A 140 -16.15 -5.28 -5.59
CA PRO A 140 -15.19 -4.41 -4.93
C PRO A 140 -15.48 -2.93 -5.18
N GLY A 141 -15.50 -2.13 -4.12
CA GLY A 141 -15.89 -0.72 -4.18
C GLY A 141 -14.71 0.26 -4.23
N TYR A 142 -13.50 -0.15 -3.83
CA TYR A 142 -12.34 0.73 -3.69
C TYR A 142 -11.26 0.49 -4.74
N ALA A 143 -11.70 0.14 -5.96
CA ALA A 143 -10.91 -0.12 -7.16
C ALA A 143 -10.19 -1.48 -7.21
N GLY A 144 -10.66 -2.49 -6.47
CA GLY A 144 -10.15 -3.87 -6.54
C GLY A 144 -10.25 -4.45 -7.94
N THR A 145 -11.39 -4.26 -8.61
CA THR A 145 -11.60 -4.69 -10.02
C THR A 145 -10.61 -4.05 -11.00
N GLN A 146 -9.96 -2.96 -10.62
CA GLN A 146 -9.03 -2.23 -11.47
C GLN A 146 -7.56 -2.52 -11.11
N ARG A 147 -7.25 -2.55 -9.80
CA ARG A 147 -5.86 -2.76 -9.34
C ARG A 147 -5.43 -4.22 -9.43
N LEU A 148 -6.32 -5.14 -9.07
CA LEU A 148 -5.99 -6.56 -9.02
C LEU A 148 -5.54 -7.10 -10.38
N PRO A 149 -6.31 -6.96 -11.51
CA PRO A 149 -5.89 -7.49 -12.80
C PRO A 149 -4.64 -6.82 -13.38
N ARG A 150 -4.36 -5.58 -12.97
CA ARG A 150 -3.11 -4.90 -13.35
C ARG A 150 -1.89 -5.43 -12.63
N LEU A 151 -2.08 -6.08 -11.49
CA LEU A 151 -1.01 -6.65 -10.68
C LEU A 151 -0.76 -8.12 -11.00
N ILE A 152 -1.81 -8.95 -11.02
CA ILE A 152 -1.70 -10.42 -11.13
C ILE A 152 -2.17 -10.98 -12.47
N GLY A 153 -2.57 -10.12 -13.40
CA GLY A 153 -3.14 -10.52 -14.68
C GLY A 153 -4.64 -10.81 -14.62
N MET A 154 -5.28 -10.85 -15.80
CA MET A 154 -6.74 -10.91 -15.92
C MET A 154 -7.31 -12.26 -15.43
N GLY A 155 -6.62 -13.36 -15.71
CA GLY A 155 -7.11 -14.71 -15.37
C GLY A 155 -7.24 -14.92 -13.85
N ASP A 156 -6.14 -14.75 -13.14
CA ASP A 156 -6.12 -14.91 -11.66
C ASP A 156 -7.01 -13.88 -10.97
N ALA A 157 -7.08 -12.65 -11.50
CA ALA A 157 -7.97 -11.62 -10.96
C ALA A 157 -9.44 -11.98 -11.13
N LEU A 158 -9.88 -12.39 -12.31
CA LEU A 158 -11.28 -12.81 -12.54
C LEU A 158 -11.62 -14.04 -11.71
N TYR A 159 -10.71 -15.00 -11.58
CA TYR A 159 -10.92 -16.15 -10.70
C TYR A 159 -11.26 -15.69 -9.27
N MET A 160 -10.40 -14.85 -8.66
CA MET A 160 -10.63 -14.33 -7.31
C MET A 160 -11.93 -13.51 -7.20
N LEU A 161 -12.15 -12.61 -8.16
CA LEU A 161 -13.28 -11.67 -8.14
C LEU A 161 -14.64 -12.36 -8.35
N THR A 162 -14.69 -13.45 -9.13
CA THR A 162 -15.97 -14.10 -9.49
C THR A 162 -16.28 -15.30 -8.60
N THR A 163 -15.28 -15.97 -8.04
CA THR A 163 -15.50 -17.08 -7.11
C THR A 163 -15.63 -16.60 -5.67
N GLY A 164 -15.03 -15.46 -5.30
CA GLY A 164 -14.93 -15.01 -3.92
C GLY A 164 -14.05 -15.91 -3.04
N GLU A 165 -13.29 -16.84 -3.64
CA GLU A 165 -12.41 -17.74 -2.90
C GLU A 165 -11.21 -17.01 -2.29
N MET A 166 -10.76 -17.53 -1.16
CA MET A 166 -9.57 -17.02 -0.47
C MET A 166 -8.32 -17.76 -0.91
N LEU A 167 -7.27 -17.01 -1.24
CA LEU A 167 -5.94 -17.53 -1.50
C LEU A 167 -5.09 -17.62 -0.22
N THR A 168 -4.21 -18.61 -0.19
CA THR A 168 -3.14 -18.69 0.82
C THR A 168 -2.02 -17.69 0.53
N ALA A 169 -1.14 -17.44 1.51
CA ALA A 169 0.05 -16.62 1.30
C ALA A 169 0.99 -17.21 0.23
N ALA A 170 1.08 -18.53 0.15
CA ALA A 170 1.88 -19.23 -0.87
C ALA A 170 1.31 -19.02 -2.29
N ASP A 171 -0.02 -19.10 -2.46
CA ASP A 171 -0.67 -18.81 -3.74
C ASP A 171 -0.49 -17.34 -4.12
N ALA A 172 -0.67 -16.43 -3.15
CA ALA A 172 -0.48 -15.00 -3.35
C ALA A 172 0.97 -14.65 -3.80
N LEU A 173 1.98 -15.34 -3.26
CA LEU A 173 3.36 -15.21 -3.71
C LEU A 173 3.55 -15.75 -5.13
N ARG A 174 2.98 -16.93 -5.44
CA ARG A 174 3.09 -17.56 -6.76
C ARG A 174 2.54 -16.70 -7.89
N ILE A 175 1.42 -15.99 -7.66
CA ILE A 175 0.80 -15.11 -8.67
C ILE A 175 1.31 -13.66 -8.63
N GLY A 176 2.28 -13.34 -7.78
CA GLY A 176 2.84 -11.99 -7.67
C GLY A 176 1.98 -10.99 -6.88
N LEU A 177 0.93 -11.46 -6.19
CA LEU A 177 0.10 -10.61 -5.35
C LEU A 177 0.89 -10.05 -4.16
N VAL A 178 1.81 -10.84 -3.59
CA VAL A 178 2.76 -10.40 -2.55
C VAL A 178 4.19 -10.65 -3.01
N GLN A 179 5.13 -9.84 -2.52
CA GLN A 179 6.54 -9.89 -2.93
C GLN A 179 7.38 -10.79 -2.03
N LYS A 180 6.89 -11.07 -0.81
CA LYS A 180 7.57 -11.95 0.14
C LYS A 180 6.58 -12.53 1.14
N VAL A 181 6.88 -13.74 1.61
CA VAL A 181 6.18 -14.42 2.70
C VAL A 181 7.19 -14.76 3.79
N THR A 182 6.81 -14.60 5.06
CA THR A 182 7.62 -14.88 6.25
C THR A 182 6.80 -15.65 7.28
N GLU A 183 7.47 -16.20 8.28
CA GLU A 183 6.78 -16.67 9.48
C GLU A 183 6.13 -15.47 10.21
N PRO A 184 5.01 -15.69 10.96
CA PRO A 184 4.25 -14.59 11.58
C PRO A 184 5.13 -13.72 12.49
N GLU A 185 5.99 -14.35 13.28
CA GLU A 185 6.86 -13.68 14.24
C GLU A 185 7.95 -12.84 13.57
N GLN A 186 8.30 -13.17 12.32
CA GLN A 186 9.35 -12.52 11.54
C GLN A 186 8.81 -11.39 10.63
N LEU A 187 7.48 -11.26 10.48
CA LEU A 187 6.89 -10.32 9.54
C LEU A 187 7.40 -8.89 9.74
N MET A 188 7.27 -8.37 10.95
CA MET A 188 7.65 -6.98 11.21
C MET A 188 9.16 -6.76 11.18
N GLU A 189 9.96 -7.73 11.60
CA GLU A 189 11.41 -7.68 11.47
C GLU A 189 11.83 -7.54 10.01
N GLU A 190 11.27 -8.37 9.13
CA GLU A 190 11.59 -8.34 7.71
C GLU A 190 11.10 -7.06 7.02
N VAL A 191 9.91 -6.58 7.36
CA VAL A 191 9.38 -5.32 6.84
C VAL A 191 10.26 -4.14 7.25
N LEU A 192 10.66 -4.07 8.53
CA LEU A 192 11.55 -3.02 9.02
C LEU A 192 12.94 -3.11 8.40
N ARG A 193 13.46 -4.32 8.18
CA ARG A 193 14.73 -4.53 7.46
C ARG A 193 14.67 -3.96 6.03
N ILE A 194 13.58 -4.24 5.30
CA ILE A 194 13.41 -3.74 3.92
C ILE A 194 13.23 -2.21 3.93
N ALA A 195 12.40 -1.68 4.84
CA ALA A 195 12.23 -0.24 4.99
C ALA A 195 13.57 0.46 5.34
N GLY A 196 14.41 -0.16 6.17
CA GLY A 196 15.76 0.31 6.47
C GLY A 196 16.68 0.29 5.25
N VAL A 197 16.57 -0.71 4.37
CA VAL A 197 17.28 -0.73 3.08
C VAL A 197 16.84 0.47 2.22
N ILE A 198 15.54 0.75 2.13
CA ILE A 198 15.03 1.92 1.40
C ILE A 198 15.56 3.21 2.01
N ALA A 199 15.50 3.35 3.34
CA ALA A 199 15.98 4.52 4.07
C ALA A 199 17.49 4.78 3.89
N SER A 200 18.26 3.74 3.53
CA SER A 200 19.71 3.87 3.25
C SER A 200 20.03 4.42 1.85
N LYS A 201 19.02 4.60 1.00
CA LYS A 201 19.19 5.10 -0.38
C LYS A 201 18.98 6.60 -0.44
N GLY A 202 19.39 7.22 -1.55
CA GLY A 202 19.13 8.63 -1.81
C GLY A 202 17.62 8.94 -1.80
N PRO A 203 17.10 9.72 -0.84
CA PRO A 203 15.67 9.87 -0.66
C PRO A 203 14.97 10.49 -1.87
N ASP A 204 15.58 11.45 -2.56
CA ASP A 204 15.00 12.04 -3.78
C ASP A 204 14.95 11.02 -4.93
N ALA A 205 15.98 10.17 -5.05
CA ALA A 205 16.00 9.11 -6.06
C ALA A 205 14.87 8.10 -5.82
N VAL A 206 14.65 7.68 -4.56
CA VAL A 206 13.56 6.76 -4.21
C VAL A 206 12.19 7.37 -4.53
N LYS A 207 11.97 8.65 -4.19
CA LYS A 207 10.74 9.38 -4.49
C LYS A 207 10.50 9.46 -6.01
N LEU A 208 11.54 9.81 -6.79
CA LEU A 208 11.44 9.89 -8.24
C LEU A 208 11.23 8.53 -8.90
N VAL A 209 11.88 7.46 -8.43
CA VAL A 209 11.62 6.09 -8.93
C VAL A 209 10.15 5.72 -8.75
N LYS A 210 9.59 5.92 -7.56
CA LYS A 210 8.16 5.67 -7.31
C LYS A 210 7.28 6.49 -8.25
N PHE A 211 7.51 7.80 -8.32
CA PHE A 211 6.73 8.72 -9.15
C PHE A 211 6.78 8.33 -10.63
N VAL A 212 7.97 8.18 -11.19
CA VAL A 212 8.17 7.88 -12.63
C VAL A 212 7.58 6.52 -13.00
N THR A 213 7.80 5.49 -12.15
CA THR A 213 7.24 4.16 -12.40
C THR A 213 5.71 4.20 -12.42
N ARG A 214 5.07 4.86 -11.43
CA ARG A 214 3.60 4.93 -11.36
C ARG A 214 3.00 5.76 -12.49
N GLN A 215 3.60 6.90 -12.83
CA GLN A 215 3.11 7.74 -13.93
C GLN A 215 3.37 7.10 -15.29
N GLY A 216 4.57 6.55 -15.49
CA GLY A 216 4.96 5.88 -16.72
C GLY A 216 4.09 4.66 -17.05
N TYR A 217 3.63 3.94 -16.02
CA TYR A 217 2.72 2.79 -16.21
C TYR A 217 1.33 3.17 -16.73
N GLN A 218 0.94 4.45 -16.63
CA GLN A 218 -0.37 4.96 -17.08
C GLN A 218 -0.36 5.50 -18.51
N VAL A 219 0.81 5.62 -19.13
CA VAL A 219 1.00 6.24 -20.45
C VAL A 219 1.71 5.29 -21.41
N SER A 220 1.93 5.69 -22.66
CA SER A 220 2.73 4.90 -23.59
C SER A 220 4.19 4.77 -23.13
N LEU A 221 4.87 3.69 -23.54
CA LEU A 221 6.30 3.50 -23.23
C LEU A 221 7.15 4.71 -23.63
N ALA A 222 6.87 5.32 -24.78
CA ALA A 222 7.61 6.48 -25.26
C ALA A 222 7.44 7.69 -24.32
N GLN A 223 6.23 7.97 -23.86
CA GLN A 223 5.95 9.04 -22.90
C GLN A 223 6.55 8.74 -21.52
N GLY A 224 6.46 7.49 -21.05
CA GLY A 224 7.09 7.04 -19.80
C GLY A 224 8.60 7.18 -19.84
N SER A 225 9.26 6.78 -20.94
CA SER A 225 10.71 6.93 -21.14
C SER A 225 11.15 8.40 -21.18
N GLN A 226 10.34 9.28 -21.76
CA GLN A 226 10.62 10.72 -21.73
C GLN A 226 10.55 11.29 -20.30
N LEU A 227 9.53 10.90 -19.54
CA LEU A 227 9.40 11.26 -18.12
C LEU A 227 10.59 10.78 -17.31
N GLU A 228 11.04 9.54 -17.55
CA GLU A 228 12.22 8.95 -16.90
C GLU A 228 13.48 9.78 -17.18
N ALA A 229 13.76 10.11 -18.46
CA ALA A 229 14.93 10.91 -18.83
C ALA A 229 14.94 12.29 -18.17
N GLN A 230 13.78 12.96 -18.14
CA GLN A 230 13.62 14.25 -17.46
C GLN A 230 13.85 14.14 -15.95
N SER A 231 13.30 13.11 -15.31
CA SER A 231 13.44 12.89 -13.86
C SER A 231 14.86 12.48 -13.49
N PHE A 232 15.51 11.64 -14.29
CA PHE A 232 16.89 11.23 -14.12
C PHE A 232 17.85 12.44 -14.08
N SER A 233 17.67 13.38 -15.00
CA SER A 233 18.51 14.59 -15.08
C SER A 233 18.42 15.48 -13.84
N GLN A 234 17.30 15.49 -13.12
CA GLN A 234 17.08 16.31 -11.91
C GLN A 234 17.97 15.93 -10.73
N LEU A 235 18.54 14.71 -10.73
CA LEU A 235 19.41 14.23 -9.67
C LEU A 235 20.89 14.65 -9.85
N PHE A 236 21.27 15.11 -11.04
CA PHE A 236 22.62 15.60 -11.30
C PHE A 236 22.85 16.97 -10.66
N GLY A 237 24.05 17.20 -10.13
CA GLY A 237 24.36 18.38 -9.31
C GLY A 237 23.79 18.31 -7.87
N LYS A 238 23.07 17.22 -7.53
CA LYS A 238 22.43 16.95 -6.23
C LYS A 238 22.86 15.56 -5.73
N GLN A 239 21.91 14.79 -5.17
CA GLN A 239 22.13 13.45 -4.62
C GLN A 239 22.79 12.48 -5.60
N GLY A 240 22.45 12.49 -6.88
CA GLY A 240 23.07 11.63 -7.88
C GLY A 240 24.58 11.90 -8.00
N THR A 241 24.99 13.15 -7.95
CA THR A 241 26.41 13.52 -7.98
C THR A 241 27.13 13.07 -6.71
N GLU A 242 26.52 13.25 -5.52
CA GLU A 242 27.08 12.76 -4.26
C GLU A 242 27.21 11.22 -4.27
N GLY A 243 26.16 10.50 -4.69
CA GLY A 243 26.19 9.05 -4.76
C GLY A 243 27.27 8.51 -5.68
N MET A 244 27.45 9.10 -6.87
CA MET A 244 28.52 8.72 -7.81
C MET A 244 29.91 9.02 -7.26
N LYS A 245 30.12 10.18 -6.63
CA LYS A 245 31.41 10.51 -5.98
C LYS A 245 31.71 9.54 -4.84
N ALA A 246 30.77 9.30 -3.95
CA ALA A 246 30.94 8.38 -2.84
C ALA A 246 31.29 6.95 -3.33
N PHE A 247 30.66 6.49 -4.41
CA PHE A 247 30.97 5.20 -5.03
C PHE A 247 32.42 5.14 -5.54
N LEU A 248 32.89 6.16 -6.27
CA LEU A 248 34.26 6.22 -6.79
C LEU A 248 35.31 6.32 -5.67
N GLU A 249 34.94 7.02 -4.60
CA GLU A 249 35.79 7.23 -3.41
C GLU A 249 35.68 6.06 -2.40
N LYS A 250 34.87 5.04 -2.67
CA LYS A 250 34.62 3.86 -1.80
C LYS A 250 34.18 4.24 -0.38
N ARG A 251 33.43 5.30 -0.24
CA ARG A 251 32.82 5.76 1.02
C ARG A 251 31.30 5.65 1.01
N LYS A 252 30.69 5.78 2.18
CA LYS A 252 29.24 5.92 2.26
C LYS A 252 28.81 7.31 1.77
N PRO A 253 27.72 7.40 0.97
CA PRO A 253 27.14 8.67 0.57
C PRO A 253 26.53 9.41 1.77
N GLN A 254 26.48 10.74 1.67
CA GLN A 254 25.79 11.61 2.63
C GLN A 254 24.59 12.22 1.93
N TRP A 255 23.41 11.71 2.31
CA TRP A 255 22.13 12.13 1.72
C TRP A 255 21.54 13.36 2.39
#